data_d69e6e30bd14a4ecfc6cfb886930e322
#
_entry.id   d69e6e30bd14a4ecfc6cfb886930e322
#
_cell.length_a   1.000
_cell.length_b   1.000
_cell.length_c   1.000
_cell.angle_alpha   90.00
_cell.angle_beta   90.00
_cell.angle_gamma   90.00
#
_symmetry.space_group_name_H-M   'P 1'
#
loop_
_entity.id
_entity.type
_entity.pdbx_description
1 polymer ?
#
loop_
_entity_poly.entity_id
_entity_poly.type
_entity_poly.pdbx_seq_one_letter_code
_entity_poly.pdbx_strand_id
1 'polypeptide(L)'
;RPEGSSLLGYAVSADVKSVQGLGDRLKDILPSFKALSMREGKIAGMVSSYSGMECMACLDPTLLTDASVWNPVTDEKWASRKYVLVYEVRWKKDTKGLLKKKAAELAARIGPDCEVLDVSRMKYPVRDFLSMFRYASYVLTTSFHGIVFSILFETPFYALPLWDSYDLRYRELL
;
A
#
# COMPACT_ATOMS: atom_id res chain seq x y z
N ARG A 1 -6.82 23.26 -19.63
CA ARG A 1 -7.93 22.83 -18.75
C ARG A 1 -9.25 23.32 -19.33
N PRO A 2 -10.36 22.57 -19.18
CA PRO A 2 -11.68 23.12 -19.43
C PRO A 2 -11.92 24.34 -18.54
N GLU A 3 -12.56 25.36 -19.07
CA GLU A 3 -12.86 26.58 -18.35
C GLU A 3 -13.70 26.26 -17.11
N GLY A 4 -13.37 26.83 -15.96
CA GLY A 4 -14.04 26.55 -14.68
C GLY A 4 -13.62 25.27 -13.94
N SER A 5 -12.66 24.47 -14.47
CA SER A 5 -12.14 23.27 -13.77
C SER A 5 -11.22 23.62 -12.60
N SER A 6 -11.39 22.91 -11.48
CA SER A 6 -10.50 22.99 -10.30
C SER A 6 -9.58 21.77 -10.25
N LEU A 7 -8.32 21.95 -9.84
CA LEU A 7 -7.39 20.88 -9.59
C LEU A 7 -7.40 20.54 -8.09
N LEU A 8 -7.62 19.27 -7.77
CA LEU A 8 -7.58 18.75 -6.40
C LEU A 8 -6.60 17.60 -6.34
N GLY A 9 -5.77 17.56 -5.31
CA GLY A 9 -4.92 16.42 -4.97
C GLY A 9 -5.44 15.77 -3.69
N TYR A 10 -5.92 14.52 -3.80
CA TYR A 10 -6.38 13.76 -2.65
C TYR A 10 -5.48 12.56 -2.40
N ALA A 11 -5.02 12.42 -1.15
CA ALA A 11 -4.18 11.30 -0.72
C ALA A 11 -2.95 11.07 -1.61
N VAL A 12 -2.35 12.15 -2.10
CA VAL A 12 -1.13 12.09 -2.92
C VAL A 12 0.00 11.49 -2.08
N SER A 13 0.86 10.69 -2.70
CA SER A 13 2.02 10.10 -2.02
C SER A 13 3.31 10.48 -2.72
N ALA A 14 4.31 10.81 -1.95
CA ALA A 14 5.66 11.08 -2.42
C ALA A 14 6.69 10.54 -1.44
N ASP A 15 7.94 10.47 -1.85
CA ASP A 15 9.07 10.23 -0.95
C ASP A 15 9.79 11.53 -0.60
N VAL A 16 10.51 11.50 0.53
CA VAL A 16 11.22 12.68 1.06
C VAL A 16 12.19 13.29 0.02
N LYS A 17 12.95 12.45 -0.71
CA LYS A 17 13.94 12.92 -1.69
C LYS A 17 13.29 13.63 -2.86
N SER A 18 12.16 13.10 -3.34
CA SER A 18 11.38 13.72 -4.41
C SER A 18 10.87 15.10 -4.02
N VAL A 19 10.32 15.25 -2.82
CA VAL A 19 9.85 16.55 -2.31
C VAL A 19 11.00 17.52 -2.12
N GLN A 20 12.13 17.08 -1.53
CA GLN A 20 13.34 17.89 -1.40
C GLN A 20 13.90 18.33 -2.76
N GLY A 21 13.89 17.44 -3.75
CA GLY A 21 14.37 17.74 -5.10
C GLY A 21 13.52 18.76 -5.84
N LEU A 22 12.22 18.85 -5.53
CA LEU A 22 11.36 19.92 -6.04
C LEU A 22 11.59 21.24 -5.29
N GLY A 23 11.77 21.16 -3.96
CA GLY A 23 12.08 22.31 -3.13
C GLY A 23 11.15 23.50 -3.38
N ASP A 24 11.74 24.69 -3.62
CA ASP A 24 10.99 25.93 -3.84
C ASP A 24 10.12 25.93 -5.11
N ARG A 25 10.37 25.04 -6.07
CA ARG A 25 9.50 24.90 -7.26
C ARG A 25 8.06 24.52 -6.90
N LEU A 26 7.84 23.98 -5.71
CA LEU A 26 6.49 23.71 -5.21
C LEU A 26 5.67 24.99 -5.06
N LYS A 27 6.31 26.14 -4.79
CA LYS A 27 5.64 27.46 -4.75
C LYS A 27 5.02 27.85 -6.10
N ASP A 28 5.63 27.40 -7.20
CA ASP A 28 5.15 27.73 -8.55
C ASP A 28 4.07 26.73 -9.03
N ILE A 29 4.15 25.49 -8.57
CA ILE A 29 3.30 24.39 -9.05
C ILE A 29 1.98 24.32 -8.24
N LEU A 30 2.06 24.39 -6.92
CA LEU A 30 0.94 24.09 -6.03
C LEU A 30 -0.16 25.17 -5.99
N PRO A 31 0.07 26.46 -6.22
CA PRO A 31 -1.02 27.43 -6.32
C PRO A 31 -2.08 27.10 -7.39
N SER A 32 -1.75 26.22 -8.32
CA SER A 32 -2.71 25.71 -9.29
C SER A 32 -3.72 24.72 -8.72
N PHE A 33 -3.47 24.18 -7.51
CA PHE A 33 -4.39 23.29 -6.81
C PHE A 33 -5.31 24.11 -5.89
N LYS A 34 -6.61 23.79 -5.91
CA LYS A 34 -7.59 24.34 -4.97
C LYS A 34 -7.44 23.73 -3.57
N ALA A 35 -7.09 22.45 -3.49
CA ALA A 35 -6.78 21.75 -2.26
C ALA A 35 -5.84 20.57 -2.53
N LEU A 36 -5.03 20.23 -1.52
CA LEU A 36 -4.07 19.14 -1.57
C LEU A 36 -4.01 18.41 -0.24
N SER A 37 -4.06 17.08 -0.29
CA SER A 37 -3.75 16.23 0.85
C SER A 37 -2.77 15.12 0.48
N MET A 38 -1.97 14.69 1.45
CA MET A 38 -0.95 13.64 1.30
C MET A 38 -1.29 12.46 2.21
N ARG A 39 -0.84 11.26 1.83
CA ARG A 39 -1.01 10.08 2.69
C ARG A 39 -0.05 10.05 3.88
N GLU A 40 1.10 10.69 3.72
CA GLU A 40 2.16 10.74 4.73
C GLU A 40 2.19 12.11 5.41
N GLY A 41 2.01 12.15 6.74
CA GLY A 41 1.98 13.39 7.52
C GLY A 41 3.30 14.17 7.43
N LYS A 42 4.44 13.45 7.45
CA LYS A 42 5.76 14.08 7.26
C LYS A 42 5.85 14.77 5.90
N ILE A 43 5.35 14.13 4.84
CA ILE A 43 5.36 14.70 3.49
C ILE A 43 4.42 15.90 3.39
N ALA A 44 3.23 15.82 3.99
CA ALA A 44 2.29 16.93 4.06
C ALA A 44 2.95 18.17 4.70
N GLY A 45 3.63 17.99 5.84
CA GLY A 45 4.37 19.07 6.50
C GLY A 45 5.49 19.66 5.65
N MET A 46 6.26 18.83 4.94
CA MET A 46 7.30 19.31 4.02
C MET A 46 6.70 20.10 2.85
N VAL A 47 5.64 19.58 2.24
CA VAL A 47 4.95 20.26 1.11
C VAL A 47 4.41 21.61 1.57
N SER A 48 3.77 21.68 2.74
CA SER A 48 3.30 22.94 3.32
C SER A 48 4.44 23.93 3.53
N SER A 49 5.56 23.47 4.09
CA SER A 49 6.74 24.32 4.38
C SER A 49 7.36 24.91 3.12
N TYR A 50 7.48 24.12 2.05
CA TYR A 50 8.07 24.57 0.77
C TYR A 50 7.11 25.44 -0.02
N SER A 51 5.83 25.17 -0.03
CA SER A 51 4.87 25.85 -0.92
C SER A 51 4.16 27.04 -0.28
N GLY A 52 4.09 27.07 1.05
CA GLY A 52 3.22 27.99 1.80
C GLY A 52 1.73 27.64 1.71
N MET A 53 1.36 26.55 1.03
CA MET A 53 -0.01 26.05 0.92
C MET A 53 -0.30 25.07 2.05
N GLU A 54 -1.46 25.18 2.68
CA GLU A 54 -1.90 24.19 3.65
C GLU A 54 -2.08 22.82 2.98
N CYS A 55 -1.41 21.81 3.51
CA CYS A 55 -1.49 20.45 3.05
C CYS A 55 -1.72 19.50 4.23
N MET A 56 -2.85 18.82 4.26
CA MET A 56 -3.22 17.91 5.33
C MET A 56 -2.80 16.47 5.05
N ALA A 57 -2.54 15.71 6.10
CA ALA A 57 -2.44 14.25 6.00
C ALA A 57 -3.84 13.62 5.96
N CYS A 58 -4.00 12.59 5.15
CA CYS A 58 -5.27 11.84 5.07
C CYS A 58 -5.01 10.37 4.74
N LEU A 59 -6.00 9.52 4.99
CA LEU A 59 -5.92 8.10 4.67
C LEU A 59 -5.91 7.85 3.15
N ASP A 60 -5.30 6.72 2.77
CA ASP A 60 -5.45 6.19 1.42
C ASP A 60 -6.93 5.97 1.09
N PRO A 61 -7.38 6.32 -0.14
CA PRO A 61 -8.80 6.14 -0.55
C PRO A 61 -9.35 4.73 -0.31
N THR A 62 -8.51 3.72 -0.39
CA THR A 62 -8.88 2.32 -0.16
C THR A 62 -9.38 2.07 1.28
N LEU A 63 -8.93 2.87 2.24
CA LEU A 63 -9.30 2.76 3.66
C LEU A 63 -10.51 3.64 4.05
N LEU A 64 -11.10 4.38 3.11
CA LEU A 64 -12.30 5.17 3.37
C LEU A 64 -13.59 4.34 3.42
N THR A 65 -13.50 3.08 3.06
CA THR A 65 -14.62 2.13 3.04
C THR A 65 -14.27 0.90 3.86
N ASP A 66 -15.26 0.26 4.43
CA ASP A 66 -15.10 -1.03 5.10
C ASP A 66 -15.06 -2.20 4.09
N ALA A 67 -14.77 -3.41 4.60
CA ALA A 67 -14.66 -4.60 3.78
C ALA A 67 -15.95 -4.96 3.02
N SER A 68 -17.12 -4.53 3.46
CA SER A 68 -18.41 -4.86 2.81
C SER A 68 -18.51 -4.32 1.40
N VAL A 69 -17.91 -3.15 1.14
CA VAL A 69 -17.86 -2.54 -0.20
C VAL A 69 -17.04 -3.41 -1.18
N TRP A 70 -16.06 -4.14 -0.66
CA TRP A 70 -15.18 -4.99 -1.47
C TRP A 70 -15.71 -6.42 -1.66
N ASN A 71 -16.66 -6.86 -0.82
CA ASN A 71 -17.24 -8.21 -0.89
C ASN A 71 -17.75 -8.59 -2.30
N PRO A 72 -18.50 -7.72 -3.01
CA PRO A 72 -19.01 -8.06 -4.36
C PRO A 72 -17.92 -8.25 -5.42
N VAL A 73 -16.71 -7.72 -5.19
CA VAL A 73 -15.58 -7.85 -6.11
C VAL A 73 -14.60 -8.95 -5.71
N THR A 74 -14.91 -9.74 -4.68
CA THR A 74 -14.14 -10.93 -4.30
C THR A 74 -14.82 -12.21 -4.78
N ASP A 75 -14.07 -13.31 -4.84
CA ASP A 75 -14.51 -14.62 -5.35
C ASP A 75 -14.25 -15.69 -4.27
N GLU A 76 -15.32 -16.36 -3.83
CA GLU A 76 -15.26 -17.37 -2.76
C GLU A 76 -14.49 -18.65 -3.12
N LYS A 77 -14.12 -18.84 -4.42
CA LYS A 77 -13.30 -20.00 -4.80
C LYS A 77 -11.97 -20.09 -4.05
N TRP A 78 -11.51 -18.96 -3.47
CA TRP A 78 -10.29 -18.90 -2.67
C TRP A 78 -10.50 -19.27 -1.21
N ALA A 79 -11.73 -19.27 -0.70
CA ALA A 79 -12.07 -19.49 0.70
C ALA A 79 -11.77 -20.92 1.19
N SER A 80 -11.85 -21.92 0.29
CA SER A 80 -11.58 -23.32 0.64
C SER A 80 -10.09 -23.68 0.65
N ARG A 81 -9.21 -22.79 0.20
CA ARG A 81 -7.77 -23.02 0.11
C ARG A 81 -7.06 -22.51 1.36
N LYS A 82 -6.01 -23.22 1.79
CA LYS A 82 -5.10 -22.76 2.84
C LYS A 82 -3.79 -22.30 2.20
N TYR A 83 -3.41 -21.06 2.40
CA TYR A 83 -2.17 -20.56 1.82
C TYR A 83 -1.60 -19.35 2.57
N VAL A 84 -0.28 -19.22 2.48
CA VAL A 84 0.45 -18.00 2.83
C VAL A 84 0.63 -17.20 1.55
N LEU A 85 0.15 -15.95 1.55
CA LEU A 85 0.27 -15.04 0.42
C LEU A 85 1.55 -14.24 0.52
N VAL A 86 2.32 -14.15 -0.57
CA VAL A 86 3.50 -13.29 -0.71
C VAL A 86 3.20 -12.19 -1.71
N TYR A 87 3.39 -10.94 -1.27
CA TYR A 87 3.31 -9.77 -2.15
C TYR A 87 4.54 -8.89 -1.96
N GLU A 88 5.60 -9.19 -2.71
CA GLU A 88 6.90 -8.52 -2.66
C GLU A 88 7.07 -7.60 -3.87
N VAL A 89 6.81 -6.31 -3.70
CA VAL A 89 6.94 -5.29 -4.76
C VAL A 89 8.29 -4.58 -4.75
N ARG A 90 9.02 -4.69 -3.65
CA ARG A 90 10.36 -4.14 -3.46
C ARG A 90 11.22 -5.10 -2.65
N TRP A 91 12.50 -5.09 -2.92
CA TRP A 91 13.51 -5.85 -2.17
C TRP A 91 14.86 -5.13 -2.17
N LYS A 92 15.71 -5.42 -1.22
CA LYS A 92 17.15 -5.14 -1.25
C LYS A 92 17.90 -6.42 -1.61
N LYS A 93 19.18 -6.29 -1.94
CA LYS A 93 20.02 -7.44 -2.34
C LYS A 93 20.03 -8.55 -1.29
N ASP A 94 20.09 -8.17 -0.03
CA ASP A 94 20.10 -9.06 1.15
C ASP A 94 18.72 -9.60 1.56
N THR A 95 17.63 -8.99 1.09
CA THR A 95 16.26 -9.43 1.41
C THR A 95 15.56 -10.13 0.25
N LYS A 96 16.18 -10.19 -0.92
CA LYS A 96 15.58 -10.84 -2.11
C LYS A 96 15.27 -12.31 -1.82
N GLY A 97 14.00 -12.68 -2.00
CA GLY A 97 13.52 -14.04 -1.77
C GLY A 97 13.31 -14.41 -0.29
N LEU A 98 13.63 -13.51 0.65
CA LEU A 98 13.44 -13.76 2.08
C LEU A 98 11.97 -14.03 2.42
N LEU A 99 11.03 -13.26 1.85
CA LEU A 99 9.60 -13.46 2.09
C LEU A 99 9.13 -14.83 1.61
N LYS A 100 9.60 -15.31 0.47
CA LYS A 100 9.25 -16.65 -0.03
C LYS A 100 9.76 -17.75 0.88
N LYS A 101 11.00 -17.63 1.37
CA LYS A 101 11.57 -18.57 2.33
C LYS A 101 10.74 -18.58 3.62
N LYS A 102 10.41 -17.41 4.16
CA LYS A 102 9.59 -17.28 5.36
C LYS A 102 8.15 -17.76 5.15
N ALA A 103 7.59 -17.55 3.98
CA ALA A 103 6.28 -18.08 3.61
C ALA A 103 6.27 -19.62 3.63
N ALA A 104 7.30 -20.26 3.07
CA ALA A 104 7.40 -21.71 3.09
C ALA A 104 7.55 -22.27 4.52
N GLU A 105 8.38 -21.63 5.35
CA GLU A 105 8.53 -21.99 6.77
C GLU A 105 7.18 -21.86 7.53
N LEU A 106 6.43 -20.80 7.27
CA LEU A 106 5.13 -20.54 7.89
C LEU A 106 4.06 -21.51 7.39
N ALA A 107 3.99 -21.74 6.09
CA ALA A 107 3.04 -22.67 5.48
C ALA A 107 3.22 -24.10 6.07
N ALA A 108 4.46 -24.56 6.21
CA ALA A 108 4.75 -25.86 6.82
C ALA A 108 4.28 -25.96 8.29
N ARG A 109 4.27 -24.85 9.02
CA ARG A 109 3.74 -24.80 10.41
C ARG A 109 2.21 -24.77 10.47
N ILE A 110 1.55 -24.14 9.47
CA ILE A 110 0.09 -24.09 9.38
C ILE A 110 -0.47 -25.48 9.06
N GLY A 111 0.20 -26.22 8.21
CA GLY A 111 -0.17 -27.61 7.91
C GLY A 111 0.32 -28.10 6.54
N PRO A 112 0.24 -29.41 6.29
CA PRO A 112 0.76 -30.03 5.05
C PRO A 112 0.00 -29.56 3.80
N ASP A 113 -1.24 -29.11 3.94
CA ASP A 113 -2.08 -28.65 2.82
C ASP A 113 -1.97 -27.14 2.59
N CYS A 114 -1.10 -26.44 3.33
CA CYS A 114 -0.93 -25.01 3.19
C CYS A 114 0.07 -24.68 2.07
N GLU A 115 -0.40 -23.98 1.07
CA GLU A 115 0.38 -23.56 -0.09
C GLU A 115 1.11 -22.22 0.14
N VAL A 116 2.07 -21.88 -0.72
CA VAL A 116 2.63 -20.53 -0.85
C VAL A 116 2.22 -19.96 -2.19
N LEU A 117 1.49 -18.85 -2.17
CA LEU A 117 1.08 -18.13 -3.37
C LEU A 117 1.84 -16.81 -3.47
N ASP A 118 2.41 -16.54 -4.65
CA ASP A 118 3.17 -15.30 -4.90
C ASP A 118 2.46 -14.45 -5.95
N VAL A 119 1.93 -13.30 -5.53
CA VAL A 119 1.25 -12.33 -6.39
C VAL A 119 2.12 -11.12 -6.75
N SER A 120 3.41 -11.17 -6.47
CA SER A 120 4.35 -10.04 -6.67
C SER A 120 4.43 -9.58 -8.13
N ARG A 121 4.12 -10.44 -9.10
CA ARG A 121 4.15 -10.13 -10.53
C ARG A 121 2.79 -9.78 -11.13
N MET A 122 1.76 -9.60 -10.32
CA MET A 122 0.43 -9.13 -10.73
C MET A 122 -0.15 -9.84 -11.97
N LYS A 123 -0.08 -11.17 -12.05
CA LYS A 123 -0.60 -11.97 -13.18
C LYS A 123 -2.07 -12.36 -13.02
N TYR A 124 -2.73 -11.90 -11.97
CA TYR A 124 -4.10 -12.26 -11.63
C TYR A 124 -5.08 -11.14 -11.97
N PRO A 125 -6.32 -11.46 -12.38
CA PRO A 125 -7.39 -10.48 -12.43
C PRO A 125 -7.57 -9.79 -11.09
N VAL A 126 -8.05 -8.54 -11.08
CA VAL A 126 -8.24 -7.75 -9.85
C VAL A 126 -9.10 -8.48 -8.82
N ARG A 127 -10.17 -9.14 -9.27
CA ARG A 127 -11.03 -9.97 -8.43
C ARG A 127 -10.25 -11.06 -7.69
N ASP A 128 -9.45 -11.83 -8.41
CA ASP A 128 -8.64 -12.88 -7.80
C ASP A 128 -7.59 -12.31 -6.86
N PHE A 129 -6.93 -11.23 -7.26
CA PHE A 129 -5.93 -10.56 -6.43
C PHE A 129 -6.51 -10.12 -5.08
N LEU A 130 -7.67 -9.46 -5.07
CA LEU A 130 -8.34 -9.05 -3.82
C LEU A 130 -8.81 -10.24 -2.99
N SER A 131 -9.37 -11.26 -3.65
CA SER A 131 -9.81 -12.50 -2.98
C SER A 131 -8.65 -13.22 -2.31
N MET A 132 -7.47 -13.24 -2.94
CA MET A 132 -6.27 -13.84 -2.35
C MET A 132 -5.82 -13.14 -1.07
N PHE A 133 -6.02 -11.83 -0.93
CA PHE A 133 -5.78 -11.13 0.35
C PHE A 133 -6.84 -11.50 1.38
N ARG A 134 -8.11 -11.50 0.99
CA ARG A 134 -9.23 -11.75 1.89
C ARG A 134 -9.19 -13.15 2.53
N TYR A 135 -8.82 -14.16 1.76
CA TYR A 135 -8.90 -15.56 2.19
C TYR A 135 -7.54 -16.17 2.56
N ALA A 136 -6.46 -15.40 2.55
CA ALA A 136 -5.16 -15.90 2.96
C ALA A 136 -5.14 -16.29 4.45
N SER A 137 -4.48 -17.39 4.77
CA SER A 137 -4.19 -17.73 6.16
C SER A 137 -3.20 -16.74 6.80
N TYR A 138 -2.30 -16.19 5.98
CA TYR A 138 -1.34 -15.17 6.39
C TYR A 138 -0.78 -14.43 5.17
N VAL A 139 -0.43 -13.16 5.33
CA VAL A 139 0.18 -12.35 4.26
C VAL A 139 1.58 -11.90 4.65
N LEU A 140 2.55 -12.07 3.77
CA LEU A 140 3.91 -11.53 3.89
C LEU A 140 4.13 -10.52 2.78
N THR A 141 4.47 -9.26 3.13
CA THR A 141 4.52 -8.21 2.12
C THR A 141 5.61 -7.15 2.36
N THR A 142 6.07 -6.52 1.27
CA THR A 142 6.82 -5.26 1.26
C THR A 142 6.01 -4.12 0.63
N SER A 143 4.72 -4.36 0.35
CA SER A 143 3.83 -3.41 -0.31
C SER A 143 2.98 -2.64 0.67
N PHE A 144 2.86 -1.33 0.49
CA PHE A 144 1.88 -0.53 1.22
C PHE A 144 0.45 -1.07 1.01
N HIS A 145 0.03 -1.31 -0.23
CA HIS A 145 -1.31 -1.86 -0.49
C HIS A 145 -1.47 -3.31 -0.03
N GLY A 146 -0.38 -4.07 0.08
CA GLY A 146 -0.42 -5.38 0.72
C GLY A 146 -0.83 -5.28 2.19
N ILE A 147 -0.33 -4.26 2.90
CA ILE A 147 -0.73 -3.95 4.28
C ILE A 147 -2.18 -3.45 4.32
N VAL A 148 -2.54 -2.49 3.45
CA VAL A 148 -3.89 -1.91 3.37
C VAL A 148 -4.94 -2.98 3.17
N PHE A 149 -4.77 -3.89 2.20
CA PHE A 149 -5.75 -4.97 1.97
C PHE A 149 -5.77 -5.99 3.11
N SER A 150 -4.62 -6.25 3.75
CA SER A 150 -4.60 -7.15 4.91
C SER A 150 -5.37 -6.55 6.10
N ILE A 151 -5.23 -5.24 6.36
CA ILE A 151 -6.02 -4.54 7.38
C ILE A 151 -7.51 -4.55 7.01
N LEU A 152 -7.84 -4.19 5.76
CA LEU A 152 -9.22 -4.10 5.28
C LEU A 152 -9.98 -5.42 5.41
N PHE A 153 -9.32 -6.55 5.10
CA PHE A 153 -9.90 -7.88 5.19
C PHE A 153 -9.62 -8.60 6.51
N GLU A 154 -9.02 -7.91 7.48
CA GLU A 154 -8.66 -8.46 8.79
C GLU A 154 -7.78 -9.72 8.70
N THR A 155 -6.99 -9.82 7.64
CA THR A 155 -6.11 -10.95 7.38
C THR A 155 -4.79 -10.76 8.13
N PRO A 156 -4.32 -11.74 8.93
CA PRO A 156 -3.04 -11.65 9.62
C PRO A 156 -1.88 -11.41 8.64
N PHE A 157 -0.98 -10.49 8.96
CA PHE A 157 0.12 -10.17 8.06
C PHE A 157 1.42 -9.81 8.78
N TYR A 158 2.51 -9.85 8.02
CA TYR A 158 3.81 -9.28 8.38
C TYR A 158 4.33 -8.40 7.26
N ALA A 159 4.59 -7.14 7.57
CA ALA A 159 5.23 -6.21 6.67
C ALA A 159 6.74 -6.24 6.91
N LEU A 160 7.51 -6.68 5.90
CA LEU A 160 8.97 -6.68 5.99
C LEU A 160 9.51 -5.25 5.81
N PRO A 161 10.12 -4.65 6.83
CA PRO A 161 10.72 -3.33 6.71
C PRO A 161 11.99 -3.41 5.87
N LEU A 162 12.11 -2.53 4.89
CA LEU A 162 13.33 -2.39 4.08
C LEU A 162 14.24 -1.27 4.58
N TRP A 163 13.80 -0.55 5.63
CA TRP A 163 14.52 0.56 6.26
C TRP A 163 14.95 1.64 5.25
N ASP A 164 14.04 1.98 4.35
CA ASP A 164 14.19 3.03 3.35
C ASP A 164 13.10 4.11 3.48
N SER A 165 13.19 5.16 2.65
CA SER A 165 12.25 6.27 2.68
C SER A 165 10.80 5.89 2.32
N TYR A 166 10.61 4.76 1.63
CA TYR A 166 9.28 4.28 1.26
C TYR A 166 8.56 3.59 2.42
N ASP A 167 9.28 3.15 3.45
CA ASP A 167 8.69 2.55 4.65
C ASP A 167 7.88 3.57 5.46
N LEU A 168 8.09 4.88 5.24
CA LEU A 168 7.30 5.94 5.86
C LEU A 168 5.80 5.75 5.63
N ARG A 169 5.41 5.29 4.43
CA ARG A 169 4.01 5.10 4.03
C ARG A 169 3.21 4.21 4.97
N TYR A 170 3.81 3.14 5.45
CA TYR A 170 3.10 2.20 6.33
C TYR A 170 3.47 2.39 7.80
N ARG A 171 4.61 3.01 8.11
CA ARG A 171 4.98 3.32 9.49
C ARG A 171 4.09 4.38 10.13
N GLU A 172 3.51 5.25 9.32
CA GLU A 172 2.51 6.23 9.78
C GLU A 172 1.08 5.63 9.80
N LEU A 173 0.86 4.46 9.16
CA LEU A 173 -0.41 3.74 9.18
C LEU A 173 -0.51 2.76 10.34
N LEU A 174 0.60 2.13 10.75
CA LEU A 174 0.70 1.13 11.81
C LEU A 174 1.16 1.73 13.14
#